data_9003920b1bc7bb866341a77005aa77e0
#
_entry.id   9003920b1bc7bb866341a77005aa77e0
#
_cell.length_a   1.000
_cell.length_b   1.000
_cell.length_c   1.000
_cell.angle_alpha   90.00
_cell.angle_beta   90.00
_cell.angle_gamma   90.00
#
_symmetry.space_group_name_H-M   'P 1'
#
loop_
_entity.id
_entity.type
_entity.pdbx_description
1 polymer ?
#
loop_
_entity_poly.entity_id
_entity_poly.type
_entity_poly.pdbx_seq_one_letter_code
_entity_poly.pdbx_strand_id
1 'polypeptide(L)'
;MNDDIEKEIIAILLKNPKDIEVIDLNPEWLSDSDCRALYMAMKSTDDTSLMTIFGKAKTIFEQMTLGYSDLITLRSSAITDAHLNELVKDLHRVYAENQLDQVIQMYQEAPYDDNLEKLSVAINSVNSIDERVDDGSIGAEAEELRYNLDHPVQAGIKSYSQLDTCLAGGFYGGMLFTLGARPGVGKTAYSVNLAAQMMSKNSKLHVDYFTLEMTKREMLNRFISRDTGVPSTVLRANANGLKPVLKQIVKQSSEKMERMNLAAYDQTKTLAQIASVIRQHASEAKQNEYIAFIDYIGLVTVPGFKERYLQVGEITRQLKVMANE
;
A
#
# COMPACT_ATOMS: atom_id res chain seq x y z
N MET A 1 -11.09 -26.72 -12.51
CA MET A 1 -10.61 -25.42 -13.02
C MET A 1 -9.14 -25.20 -12.70
N ASN A 2 -8.67 -25.47 -11.47
CA ASN A 2 -7.23 -25.33 -11.12
C ASN A 2 -6.36 -26.34 -11.88
N ASP A 3 -6.74 -27.63 -11.89
CA ASP A 3 -6.02 -28.70 -12.57
C ASP A 3 -5.85 -28.47 -14.08
N ASP A 4 -6.75 -27.76 -14.71
CA ASP A 4 -6.68 -27.46 -16.15
C ASP A 4 -5.64 -26.38 -16.43
N ILE A 5 -5.57 -25.32 -15.60
CA ILE A 5 -4.60 -24.23 -15.71
C ILE A 5 -3.17 -24.77 -15.48
N GLU A 6 -2.96 -25.57 -14.44
CA GLU A 6 -1.66 -26.17 -14.13
C GLU A 6 -1.15 -27.04 -15.27
N LYS A 7 -2.00 -27.92 -15.80
CA LYS A 7 -1.67 -28.80 -16.93
C LYS A 7 -1.37 -28.00 -18.19
N GLU A 8 -2.09 -26.91 -18.45
CA GLU A 8 -1.85 -26.06 -19.61
C GLU A 8 -0.50 -25.34 -19.51
N ILE A 9 -0.14 -24.79 -18.34
CA ILE A 9 1.18 -24.21 -18.08
C ILE A 9 2.28 -25.24 -18.31
N ILE A 10 2.16 -26.43 -17.74
CA ILE A 10 3.16 -27.50 -17.91
C ILE A 10 3.24 -27.97 -19.37
N ALA A 11 2.12 -28.05 -20.08
CA ALA A 11 2.09 -28.39 -21.49
C ALA A 11 2.88 -27.40 -22.36
N ILE A 12 2.69 -26.07 -22.09
CA ILE A 12 3.41 -25.01 -22.79
C ILE A 12 4.91 -25.09 -22.49
N LEU A 13 5.30 -25.27 -21.23
CA LEU A 13 6.71 -25.38 -20.82
C LEU A 13 7.38 -26.64 -21.38
N LEU A 14 6.67 -27.76 -21.48
CA LEU A 14 7.19 -28.97 -22.15
C LEU A 14 7.37 -28.76 -23.65
N LYS A 15 6.60 -27.90 -24.28
CA LYS A 15 6.71 -27.55 -25.70
C LYS A 15 7.86 -26.58 -25.96
N ASN A 16 7.97 -25.56 -25.11
CA ASN A 16 8.96 -24.48 -25.16
C ASN A 16 9.77 -24.40 -23.84
N PRO A 17 10.71 -25.31 -23.59
CA PRO A 17 11.41 -25.38 -22.29
C PRO A 17 12.24 -24.14 -21.94
N LYS A 18 12.55 -23.27 -22.90
CA LYS A 18 13.27 -22.00 -22.66
C LYS A 18 12.44 -20.98 -21.89
N ASP A 19 11.12 -21.07 -21.95
CA ASP A 19 10.21 -20.15 -21.27
C ASP A 19 10.31 -20.30 -19.74
N ILE A 20 10.87 -21.41 -19.24
CA ILE A 20 11.08 -21.66 -17.82
C ILE A 20 12.07 -20.69 -17.16
N GLU A 21 12.99 -20.10 -17.95
CA GLU A 21 13.96 -19.12 -17.46
C GLU A 21 13.36 -17.72 -17.32
N VAL A 22 12.28 -17.44 -18.05
CA VAL A 22 11.65 -16.11 -18.14
C VAL A 22 10.41 -16.02 -17.24
N ILE A 23 9.78 -17.16 -16.97
CA ILE A 23 8.54 -17.22 -16.19
C ILE A 23 8.81 -17.12 -14.67
N ASP A 24 8.07 -16.26 -14.00
CA ASP A 24 8.08 -16.14 -12.53
C ASP A 24 7.00 -17.06 -11.93
N LEU A 25 7.25 -18.37 -11.93
CA LEU A 25 6.37 -19.38 -11.35
C LEU A 25 6.99 -19.96 -10.08
N ASN A 26 6.29 -19.81 -8.95
CA ASN A 26 6.67 -20.50 -7.72
C ASN A 26 6.09 -21.93 -7.71
N PRO A 27 6.92 -22.97 -7.50
CA PRO A 27 6.45 -24.37 -7.41
C PRO A 27 5.32 -24.60 -6.39
N GLU A 28 5.24 -23.78 -5.35
CA GLU A 28 4.20 -23.89 -4.32
C GLU A 28 2.79 -23.52 -4.81
N TRP A 29 2.70 -22.77 -5.91
CA TRP A 29 1.40 -22.43 -6.52
C TRP A 29 0.75 -23.62 -7.22
N LEU A 30 1.56 -24.61 -7.65
CA LEU A 30 1.08 -25.83 -8.26
C LEU A 30 0.54 -26.78 -7.19
N SER A 31 -0.76 -27.04 -7.20
CA SER A 31 -1.43 -27.96 -6.28
C SER A 31 -1.27 -29.42 -6.70
N ASP A 32 -1.25 -29.68 -8.00
CA ASP A 32 -1.01 -31.01 -8.58
C ASP A 32 0.47 -31.41 -8.39
N SER A 33 0.68 -32.52 -7.68
CA SER A 33 2.03 -33.01 -7.35
C SER A 33 2.80 -33.46 -8.58
N ASP A 34 2.15 -33.96 -9.63
CA ASP A 34 2.77 -34.39 -10.88
C ASP A 34 3.22 -33.14 -11.66
N CYS A 35 2.37 -32.11 -11.77
CA CYS A 35 2.72 -30.82 -12.38
C CYS A 35 3.88 -30.15 -11.67
N ARG A 36 3.87 -30.15 -10.34
CA ARG A 36 4.95 -29.59 -9.51
C ARG A 36 6.27 -30.35 -9.75
N ALA A 37 6.23 -31.69 -9.77
CA ALA A 37 7.42 -32.53 -10.00
C ALA A 37 8.00 -32.28 -11.40
N LEU A 38 7.15 -32.18 -12.43
CA LEU A 38 7.57 -31.86 -13.79
C LEU A 38 8.22 -30.47 -13.89
N TYR A 39 7.62 -29.45 -13.28
CA TYR A 39 8.21 -28.13 -13.27
C TYR A 39 9.58 -28.10 -12.57
N MET A 40 9.69 -28.72 -11.40
CA MET A 40 10.96 -28.81 -10.67
C MET A 40 12.02 -29.61 -11.45
N ALA A 41 11.60 -30.67 -12.13
CA ALA A 41 12.48 -31.45 -12.99
C ALA A 41 13.03 -30.62 -14.17
N MET A 42 12.16 -29.87 -14.86
CA MET A 42 12.56 -28.96 -15.93
C MET A 42 13.53 -27.88 -15.44
N LYS A 43 13.26 -27.27 -14.26
CA LYS A 43 14.13 -26.23 -13.67
C LYS A 43 15.49 -26.75 -13.20
N SER A 44 15.62 -28.07 -12.98
CA SER A 44 16.84 -28.71 -12.48
C SER A 44 17.77 -29.24 -13.58
N THR A 45 17.43 -29.07 -14.87
CA THR A 45 18.20 -29.66 -15.98
C THR A 45 18.21 -28.78 -17.22
N ASP A 46 19.37 -28.73 -17.88
CA ASP A 46 19.52 -28.08 -19.19
C ASP A 46 19.08 -28.99 -20.33
N ASP A 47 18.89 -30.31 -20.05
CA ASP A 47 18.42 -31.26 -21.05
C ASP A 47 16.90 -31.20 -21.20
N THR A 48 16.46 -30.70 -22.33
CA THR A 48 15.03 -30.48 -22.67
C THR A 48 14.35 -31.76 -23.23
N SER A 49 15.00 -32.92 -23.17
CA SER A 49 14.38 -34.16 -23.62
C SER A 49 13.28 -34.63 -22.67
N LEU A 50 12.12 -35.00 -23.20
CA LEU A 50 11.00 -35.50 -22.40
C LEU A 50 11.38 -36.69 -21.51
N MET A 51 12.31 -37.55 -21.99
CA MET A 51 12.75 -38.73 -21.26
C MET A 51 13.54 -38.35 -20.00
N THR A 52 14.42 -37.35 -20.09
CA THR A 52 15.21 -36.84 -18.97
C THR A 52 14.31 -36.08 -17.95
N ILE A 53 13.40 -35.25 -18.45
CA ILE A 53 12.44 -34.53 -17.59
C ILE A 53 11.57 -35.54 -16.83
N PHE A 54 11.02 -36.53 -17.50
CA PHE A 54 10.20 -37.56 -16.89
C PHE A 54 10.95 -38.37 -15.83
N GLY A 55 12.19 -38.81 -16.16
CA GLY A 55 13.04 -39.56 -15.23
C GLY A 55 13.33 -38.75 -13.95
N LYS A 56 13.67 -37.46 -14.11
CA LYS A 56 13.90 -36.55 -12.96
C LYS A 56 12.63 -36.31 -12.18
N ALA A 57 11.49 -36.05 -12.82
CA ALA A 57 10.22 -35.84 -12.15
C ALA A 57 9.83 -37.05 -11.28
N LYS A 58 10.02 -38.28 -11.80
CA LYS A 58 9.81 -39.51 -11.02
C LYS A 58 10.77 -39.64 -9.83
N THR A 59 11.97 -39.11 -9.92
CA THR A 59 12.90 -39.08 -8.78
C THR A 59 12.45 -38.06 -7.72
N ILE A 60 11.85 -36.96 -8.14
CA ILE A 60 11.32 -35.91 -7.23
C ILE A 60 10.03 -36.39 -6.54
N PHE A 61 9.16 -37.07 -7.29
CA PHE A 61 7.88 -37.58 -6.79
C PHE A 61 7.66 -39.03 -7.28
N GLU A 62 8.02 -40.01 -6.43
CA GLU A 62 7.95 -41.44 -6.75
C GLU A 62 6.54 -41.94 -7.05
N GLN A 63 5.51 -41.31 -6.43
CA GLN A 63 4.10 -41.68 -6.57
C GLN A 63 3.43 -40.98 -7.78
N MET A 64 4.21 -40.48 -8.73
CA MET A 64 3.70 -39.82 -9.92
C MET A 64 2.73 -40.72 -10.69
N THR A 65 1.52 -40.20 -10.94
CA THR A 65 0.44 -40.91 -11.63
C THR A 65 0.54 -40.81 -13.15
N LEU A 66 1.10 -39.70 -13.67
CA LEU A 66 1.30 -39.50 -15.10
C LEU A 66 2.37 -40.46 -15.65
N GLY A 67 2.02 -41.14 -16.73
CA GLY A 67 2.95 -41.96 -17.49
C GLY A 67 3.68 -41.17 -18.57
N TYR A 68 4.71 -41.79 -19.16
CA TYR A 68 5.45 -41.14 -20.25
C TYR A 68 4.59 -40.82 -21.48
N SER A 69 3.60 -41.70 -21.80
CA SER A 69 2.61 -41.46 -22.87
C SER A 69 1.74 -40.22 -22.59
N ASP A 70 1.42 -39.99 -21.32
CA ASP A 70 0.58 -38.85 -20.91
C ASP A 70 1.34 -37.55 -21.08
N LEU A 71 2.67 -37.54 -20.84
CA LEU A 71 3.52 -36.37 -21.08
C LEU A 71 3.56 -36.00 -22.58
N ILE A 72 3.63 -37.01 -23.48
CA ILE A 72 3.61 -36.76 -24.93
C ILE A 72 2.27 -36.12 -25.31
N THR A 73 1.17 -36.61 -24.75
CA THR A 73 -0.16 -36.09 -25.00
C THR A 73 -0.29 -34.66 -24.44
N LEU A 74 0.15 -34.44 -23.21
CA LEU A 74 0.16 -33.14 -22.55
C LEU A 74 0.96 -32.10 -23.33
N ARG A 75 2.18 -32.45 -23.77
CA ARG A 75 2.99 -31.56 -24.63
C ARG A 75 2.27 -31.21 -25.94
N SER A 76 1.55 -32.18 -26.52
CA SER A 76 0.84 -32.00 -27.79
C SER A 76 -0.44 -31.18 -27.65
N SER A 77 -1.02 -31.06 -26.45
CA SER A 77 -2.21 -30.28 -26.19
C SER A 77 -1.95 -28.77 -26.11
N ALA A 78 -0.70 -28.34 -25.91
CA ALA A 78 -0.35 -26.92 -25.88
C ALA A 78 -0.63 -26.23 -27.21
N ILE A 79 -1.53 -25.24 -27.22
CA ILE A 79 -1.98 -24.51 -28.40
C ILE A 79 -1.00 -23.37 -28.73
N THR A 80 -0.73 -22.48 -27.76
CA THR A 80 0.14 -21.31 -27.94
C THR A 80 0.82 -20.92 -26.61
N ASP A 81 1.95 -20.26 -26.71
CA ASP A 81 2.70 -19.66 -25.59
C ASP A 81 2.27 -18.21 -25.27
N ALA A 82 1.46 -17.60 -26.15
CA ALA A 82 1.07 -16.20 -26.07
C ALA A 82 0.35 -15.81 -24.76
N HIS A 83 -0.26 -16.77 -24.05
CA HIS A 83 -1.00 -16.53 -22.81
C HIS A 83 -0.33 -17.11 -21.56
N LEU A 84 0.93 -17.56 -21.65
CA LEU A 84 1.61 -18.21 -20.53
C LEU A 84 1.66 -17.31 -19.29
N ASN A 85 2.00 -16.03 -19.43
CA ASN A 85 2.07 -15.08 -18.32
C ASN A 85 0.68 -14.82 -17.69
N GLU A 86 -0.40 -14.82 -18.48
CA GLU A 86 -1.77 -14.70 -17.98
C GLU A 86 -2.16 -15.94 -17.18
N LEU A 87 -1.87 -17.14 -17.69
CA LEU A 87 -2.13 -18.40 -16.99
C LEU A 87 -1.37 -18.48 -15.65
N VAL A 88 -0.12 -18.01 -15.61
CA VAL A 88 0.67 -17.97 -14.37
C VAL A 88 0.09 -16.98 -13.39
N LYS A 89 -0.37 -15.83 -13.86
CA LYS A 89 -1.04 -14.84 -13.04
C LYS A 89 -2.36 -15.38 -12.46
N ASP A 90 -3.14 -16.08 -13.27
CA ASP A 90 -4.38 -16.71 -12.83
C ASP A 90 -4.10 -17.83 -11.81
N LEU A 91 -3.07 -18.65 -12.02
CA LEU A 91 -2.65 -19.65 -11.06
C LEU A 91 -2.22 -19.02 -9.72
N HIS A 92 -1.44 -17.94 -9.76
CA HIS A 92 -1.04 -17.21 -8.56
C HIS A 92 -2.26 -16.65 -7.81
N ARG A 93 -3.25 -16.13 -8.54
CA ARG A 93 -4.51 -15.64 -7.95
C ARG A 93 -5.26 -16.76 -7.22
N VAL A 94 -5.45 -17.91 -7.87
CA VAL A 94 -6.13 -19.05 -7.25
C VAL A 94 -5.39 -19.54 -6.01
N TYR A 95 -4.06 -19.59 -6.05
CA TYR A 95 -3.26 -19.95 -4.88
C TYR A 95 -3.45 -18.93 -3.73
N ALA A 96 -3.37 -17.65 -4.00
CA ALA A 96 -3.51 -16.60 -3.00
C ALA A 96 -4.94 -16.56 -2.40
N GLU A 97 -5.98 -16.77 -3.20
CA GLU A 97 -7.36 -16.89 -2.75
C GLU A 97 -7.54 -18.11 -1.83
N ASN A 98 -6.97 -19.26 -2.17
CA ASN A 98 -6.99 -20.45 -1.33
C ASN A 98 -6.27 -20.22 0.02
N GLN A 99 -5.14 -19.52 0.01
CA GLN A 99 -4.44 -19.13 1.24
C GLN A 99 -5.28 -18.17 2.09
N LEU A 100 -5.95 -17.21 1.46
CA LEU A 100 -6.85 -16.28 2.14
C LEU A 100 -8.00 -17.02 2.80
N ASP A 101 -8.63 -17.98 2.11
CA ASP A 101 -9.74 -18.79 2.67
C ASP A 101 -9.28 -19.60 3.88
N GLN A 102 -8.09 -20.19 3.86
CA GLN A 102 -7.53 -20.91 5.01
C GLN A 102 -7.31 -19.96 6.20
N VAL A 103 -6.78 -18.78 5.97
CA VAL A 103 -6.55 -17.78 7.03
C VAL A 103 -7.85 -17.22 7.57
N ILE A 104 -8.89 -17.05 6.74
CA ILE A 104 -10.24 -16.68 7.18
C ILE A 104 -10.80 -17.75 8.14
N GLN A 105 -10.68 -19.02 7.81
CA GLN A 105 -11.12 -20.11 8.68
C GLN A 105 -10.35 -20.10 10.02
N MET A 106 -9.02 -19.96 9.98
CA MET A 106 -8.20 -19.85 11.19
C MET A 106 -8.63 -18.67 12.08
N TYR A 107 -8.94 -17.53 11.47
CA TYR A 107 -9.39 -16.35 12.21
C TYR A 107 -10.80 -16.56 12.81
N GLN A 108 -11.70 -17.23 12.10
CA GLN A 108 -13.04 -17.55 12.63
C GLN A 108 -12.99 -18.51 13.83
N GLU A 109 -12.06 -19.46 13.81
CA GLU A 109 -11.86 -20.40 14.92
C GLU A 109 -11.16 -19.75 16.13
N ALA A 110 -10.23 -18.84 15.87
CA ALA A 110 -9.39 -18.19 16.89
C ALA A 110 -9.13 -16.71 16.54
N PRO A 111 -10.04 -15.78 16.90
CA PRO A 111 -9.95 -14.36 16.53
C PRO A 111 -8.96 -13.60 17.43
N TYR A 112 -7.70 -14.01 17.41
CA TYR A 112 -6.59 -13.35 18.10
C TYR A 112 -5.81 -12.44 17.15
N ASP A 113 -5.05 -11.51 17.70
CA ASP A 113 -4.27 -10.50 16.98
C ASP A 113 -3.31 -11.12 15.95
N ASP A 114 -2.66 -12.25 16.29
CA ASP A 114 -1.75 -12.96 15.37
C ASP A 114 -2.47 -13.47 14.09
N ASN A 115 -3.71 -13.93 14.21
CA ASN A 115 -4.48 -14.40 13.07
C ASN A 115 -5.08 -13.24 12.26
N LEU A 116 -5.35 -12.10 12.90
CA LEU A 116 -5.73 -10.87 12.22
C LEU A 116 -4.56 -10.31 11.36
N GLU A 117 -3.33 -10.41 11.86
CA GLU A 117 -2.14 -10.04 11.10
C GLU A 117 -1.96 -10.92 9.87
N LYS A 118 -2.09 -12.24 10.00
CA LYS A 118 -2.05 -13.19 8.88
C LYS A 118 -3.13 -12.88 7.84
N LEU A 119 -4.35 -12.55 8.29
CA LEU A 119 -5.45 -12.17 7.41
C LEU A 119 -5.12 -10.91 6.62
N SER A 120 -4.55 -9.91 7.26
CA SER A 120 -4.09 -8.68 6.58
C SER A 120 -3.02 -8.96 5.53
N VAL A 121 -2.06 -9.84 5.82
CA VAL A 121 -1.03 -10.25 4.86
C VAL A 121 -1.63 -10.99 3.67
N ALA A 122 -2.57 -11.93 3.92
CA ALA A 122 -3.21 -12.70 2.86
C ALA A 122 -4.07 -11.81 1.94
N ILE A 123 -4.81 -10.85 2.48
CA ILE A 123 -5.56 -9.86 1.70
C ILE A 123 -4.62 -9.03 0.82
N ASN A 124 -3.51 -8.56 1.36
CA ASN A 124 -2.55 -7.77 0.60
C ASN A 124 -1.90 -8.59 -0.52
N SER A 125 -1.64 -9.88 -0.33
CA SER A 125 -1.08 -10.72 -1.38
C SER A 125 -2.05 -10.95 -2.55
N VAL A 126 -3.36 -11.08 -2.30
CA VAL A 126 -4.37 -11.15 -3.36
C VAL A 126 -4.44 -9.83 -4.14
N ASN A 127 -4.45 -8.70 -3.44
CA ASN A 127 -4.54 -7.39 -4.07
C ASN A 127 -3.31 -7.06 -4.94
N SER A 128 -2.11 -7.49 -4.53
CA SER A 128 -0.86 -7.23 -5.27
C SER A 128 -0.74 -8.01 -6.59
N ILE A 129 -1.54 -9.06 -6.81
CA ILE A 129 -1.50 -9.84 -8.05
C ILE A 129 -1.99 -9.02 -9.26
N ASP A 130 -2.93 -8.10 -9.04
CA ASP A 130 -3.46 -7.23 -10.09
C ASP A 130 -2.63 -5.98 -10.34
N GLU A 131 -1.65 -5.69 -9.49
CA GLU A 131 -0.68 -4.64 -9.75
C GLU A 131 0.09 -4.99 -11.03
N ARG A 132 -0.01 -4.12 -12.04
CA ARG A 132 0.74 -4.30 -13.29
C ARG A 132 2.22 -4.38 -12.91
N VAL A 133 2.87 -5.45 -13.30
CA VAL A 133 4.35 -5.49 -13.28
C VAL A 133 4.80 -4.35 -14.18
N ASP A 134 5.44 -3.35 -13.59
CA ASP A 134 6.07 -2.26 -14.32
C ASP A 134 7.10 -2.88 -15.30
N ASP A 135 6.87 -2.72 -16.59
CA ASP A 135 7.75 -3.24 -17.64
C ASP A 135 9.07 -2.46 -17.74
N GLY A 136 9.24 -1.44 -16.87
CA GLY A 136 10.39 -0.56 -16.87
C GLY A 136 10.45 0.39 -18.08
N SER A 137 9.40 0.41 -18.90
CA SER A 137 9.32 1.31 -20.06
C SER A 137 9.01 2.74 -19.62
N ILE A 138 9.83 3.68 -20.01
CA ILE A 138 9.61 5.13 -19.77
C ILE A 138 8.84 5.81 -20.90
N GLY A 139 8.25 5.00 -21.82
CA GLY A 139 7.57 5.51 -23.01
C GLY A 139 6.33 6.34 -22.68
N ALA A 140 5.52 5.85 -21.76
CA ALA A 140 4.30 6.51 -21.30
C ALA A 140 4.61 7.83 -20.58
N GLU A 141 5.59 7.82 -19.69
CA GLU A 141 6.04 9.00 -18.95
C GLU A 141 6.64 10.06 -19.88
N ALA A 142 7.38 9.63 -20.92
CA ALA A 142 7.92 10.54 -21.92
C ALA A 142 6.81 11.15 -22.80
N GLU A 143 5.74 10.43 -23.06
CA GLU A 143 4.56 10.94 -23.78
C GLU A 143 3.79 11.92 -22.89
N GLU A 144 3.54 11.57 -21.62
CA GLU A 144 2.92 12.44 -20.64
C GLU A 144 3.73 13.75 -20.46
N LEU A 145 5.06 13.66 -20.36
CA LEU A 145 5.91 14.83 -20.28
C LEU A 145 5.74 15.75 -21.50
N ARG A 146 5.73 15.19 -22.73
CA ARG A 146 5.52 15.98 -23.93
C ARG A 146 4.14 16.64 -23.95
N TYR A 147 3.10 15.90 -23.53
CA TYR A 147 1.76 16.46 -23.40
C TYR A 147 1.71 17.63 -22.41
N ASN A 148 2.33 17.47 -21.26
CA ASN A 148 2.35 18.47 -20.18
C ASN A 148 3.17 19.74 -20.53
N LEU A 149 4.10 19.69 -21.51
CA LEU A 149 4.79 20.89 -21.99
C LEU A 149 3.84 21.89 -22.66
N ASP A 150 2.82 21.39 -23.37
CA ASP A 150 1.81 22.21 -24.02
C ASP A 150 0.57 22.44 -23.15
N HIS A 151 0.38 21.63 -22.10
CA HIS A 151 -0.75 21.69 -21.18
C HIS A 151 -0.23 21.87 -19.76
N PRO A 152 -0.44 23.05 -19.12
CA PRO A 152 0.09 23.31 -17.79
C PRO A 152 -0.42 22.27 -16.78
N VAL A 153 0.51 21.59 -16.14
CA VAL A 153 0.21 20.63 -15.05
C VAL A 153 -0.43 21.35 -13.88
N GLN A 154 -1.42 20.74 -13.27
CA GLN A 154 -2.03 21.27 -12.06
C GLN A 154 -0.96 21.43 -10.98
N ALA A 155 -0.88 22.64 -10.38
CA ALA A 155 0.03 22.91 -9.28
C ALA A 155 -0.26 21.98 -8.09
N GLY A 156 0.78 21.53 -7.37
CA GLY A 156 0.64 20.74 -6.16
C GLY A 156 -0.14 21.49 -5.06
N ILE A 157 -0.44 20.80 -3.96
CA ILE A 157 -1.12 21.39 -2.80
C ILE A 157 -0.30 22.57 -2.27
N LYS A 158 -0.88 23.77 -2.31
CA LYS A 158 -0.20 25.01 -1.92
C LYS A 158 -0.13 25.19 -0.41
N SER A 159 0.98 25.72 0.04
CA SER A 159 1.28 25.98 1.45
C SER A 159 1.87 27.39 1.67
N TYR A 160 3.01 27.51 2.34
CA TYR A 160 3.79 28.73 2.42
C TYR A 160 4.57 28.96 1.13
N SER A 161 4.59 30.18 0.60
CA SER A 161 5.19 30.50 -0.70
C SER A 161 6.66 30.09 -0.81
N GLN A 162 7.44 30.26 0.26
CA GLN A 162 8.85 29.83 0.28
C GLN A 162 8.97 28.31 0.17
N LEU A 163 8.13 27.56 0.87
CA LEU A 163 8.12 26.10 0.82
C LEU A 163 7.62 25.61 -0.54
N ASP A 164 6.56 26.23 -1.08
CA ASP A 164 6.03 25.92 -2.42
C ASP A 164 7.10 26.13 -3.50
N THR A 165 7.92 27.17 -3.37
CA THR A 165 9.04 27.42 -4.29
C THR A 165 10.13 26.34 -4.18
N CYS A 166 10.49 25.93 -2.95
CA CYS A 166 11.46 24.86 -2.73
C CYS A 166 10.97 23.50 -3.26
N LEU A 167 9.66 23.28 -3.26
CA LEU A 167 9.01 22.06 -3.74
C LEU A 167 8.54 22.16 -5.20
N ALA A 168 9.08 23.11 -5.97
CA ALA A 168 8.75 23.31 -7.37
C ALA A 168 7.24 23.46 -7.67
N GLY A 169 6.49 24.03 -6.72
CA GLY A 169 5.05 24.32 -6.93
C GLY A 169 4.11 23.83 -5.84
N GLY A 170 4.58 23.16 -4.81
CA GLY A 170 3.78 22.67 -3.68
C GLY A 170 3.98 21.20 -3.40
N PHE A 171 3.05 20.57 -2.70
CA PHE A 171 3.10 19.16 -2.37
C PHE A 171 2.35 18.35 -3.44
N TYR A 172 3.06 17.40 -4.04
CA TYR A 172 2.52 16.52 -5.08
C TYR A 172 2.25 15.11 -4.54
N GLY A 173 1.43 14.35 -5.23
CA GLY A 173 1.28 12.91 -5.01
C GLY A 173 2.64 12.20 -5.10
N GLY A 174 2.80 11.08 -4.41
CA GLY A 174 4.05 10.37 -4.31
C GLY A 174 5.07 10.94 -3.31
N MET A 175 4.85 12.14 -2.74
CA MET A 175 5.76 12.74 -1.78
C MET A 175 5.54 12.19 -0.36
N LEU A 176 6.60 11.72 0.28
CA LEU A 176 6.70 11.57 1.73
C LEU A 176 7.57 12.69 2.30
N PHE A 177 6.93 13.66 2.97
CA PHE A 177 7.62 14.80 3.59
C PHE A 177 7.85 14.54 5.07
N THR A 178 9.11 14.49 5.51
CA THR A 178 9.49 14.21 6.89
C THR A 178 9.99 15.48 7.58
N LEU A 179 9.36 15.84 8.70
CA LEU A 179 9.75 16.95 9.56
C LEU A 179 10.48 16.44 10.81
N GLY A 180 11.79 16.64 10.87
CA GLY A 180 12.63 16.31 12.03
C GLY A 180 12.89 17.52 12.92
N ALA A 181 12.68 17.41 14.24
CA ALA A 181 13.07 18.42 15.22
C ALA A 181 13.25 17.81 16.61
N ARG A 182 14.06 18.45 17.45
CA ARG A 182 14.19 18.06 18.87
C ARG A 182 12.87 18.28 19.63
N PRO A 183 12.63 17.55 20.72
CA PRO A 183 11.47 17.81 21.58
C PRO A 183 11.39 19.29 22.00
N GLY A 184 10.18 19.84 22.04
CA GLY A 184 9.94 21.23 22.48
C GLY A 184 10.21 22.33 21.42
N VAL A 185 10.83 22.04 20.28
CA VAL A 185 11.13 23.03 19.23
C VAL A 185 9.90 23.48 18.44
N GLY A 186 8.79 22.72 18.51
CA GLY A 186 7.51 23.11 17.92
C GLY A 186 7.07 22.35 16.68
N LYS A 187 7.48 21.06 16.50
CA LYS A 187 7.02 20.20 15.40
C LYS A 187 5.50 20.25 15.19
N THR A 188 4.74 19.92 16.24
CA THR A 188 3.27 19.96 16.22
C THR A 188 2.72 21.35 15.91
N ALA A 189 3.33 22.42 16.44
CA ALA A 189 2.91 23.76 16.12
C ALA A 189 3.12 24.09 14.65
N TYR A 190 4.24 23.67 14.07
CA TYR A 190 4.52 23.85 12.65
C TYR A 190 3.57 23.03 11.78
N SER A 191 3.36 21.74 12.08
CA SER A 191 2.46 20.88 11.28
C SER A 191 1.00 21.35 11.32
N VAL A 192 0.49 21.83 12.47
CA VAL A 192 -0.84 22.46 12.58
C VAL A 192 -0.91 23.72 11.71
N ASN A 193 0.11 24.59 11.78
CA ASN A 193 0.17 25.79 10.95
C ASN A 193 0.23 25.46 9.46
N LEU A 194 1.00 24.44 9.09
CA LEU A 194 1.13 23.97 7.71
C LEU A 194 -0.21 23.43 7.20
N ALA A 195 -0.86 22.54 7.94
CA ALA A 195 -2.17 21.98 7.59
C ALA A 195 -3.22 23.09 7.42
N ALA A 196 -3.31 24.01 8.37
CA ALA A 196 -4.24 25.13 8.30
C ALA A 196 -3.94 26.07 7.10
N GLN A 197 -2.67 26.29 6.78
CA GLN A 197 -2.25 27.10 5.62
C GLN A 197 -2.63 26.39 4.31
N MET A 198 -2.40 25.09 4.20
CA MET A 198 -2.79 24.29 3.04
C MET A 198 -4.30 24.34 2.82
N MET A 199 -5.11 24.09 3.86
CA MET A 199 -6.57 24.16 3.77
C MET A 199 -7.08 25.57 3.41
N SER A 200 -6.40 26.63 3.84
CA SER A 200 -6.79 28.00 3.49
C SER A 200 -6.56 28.34 2.01
N LYS A 201 -5.60 27.69 1.38
CA LYS A 201 -5.24 27.91 -0.05
C LYS A 201 -5.89 26.90 -0.99
N ASN A 202 -6.33 25.77 -0.48
CA ASN A 202 -6.92 24.69 -1.27
C ASN A 202 -8.28 24.31 -0.67
N SER A 203 -9.33 24.89 -1.20
CA SER A 203 -10.69 24.84 -0.60
C SER A 203 -11.32 23.44 -0.59
N LYS A 204 -10.83 22.52 -1.45
CA LYS A 204 -11.31 21.14 -1.55
C LYS A 204 -10.43 20.15 -0.81
N LEU A 205 -9.31 20.62 -0.27
CA LEU A 205 -8.34 19.75 0.38
C LEU A 205 -8.95 19.06 1.59
N HIS A 206 -8.93 17.74 1.61
CA HIS A 206 -9.18 16.91 2.77
C HIS A 206 -7.87 16.66 3.52
N VAL A 207 -7.88 16.86 4.81
CA VAL A 207 -6.73 16.65 5.70
C VAL A 207 -7.06 15.61 6.73
N ASP A 208 -6.35 14.50 6.74
CA ASP A 208 -6.32 13.57 7.86
C ASP A 208 -5.15 13.89 8.77
N TYR A 209 -5.42 14.09 10.05
CA TYR A 209 -4.39 14.39 11.04
C TYR A 209 -4.38 13.32 12.14
N PHE A 210 -3.38 12.43 12.08
CA PHE A 210 -3.14 11.42 13.11
C PHE A 210 -2.33 12.04 14.24
N THR A 211 -3.03 12.43 15.31
CA THR A 211 -2.45 13.05 16.50
C THR A 211 -2.23 12.00 17.58
N LEU A 212 -1.08 11.34 17.56
CA LEU A 212 -0.80 10.18 18.42
C LEU A 212 -0.30 10.58 19.82
N GLU A 213 0.22 11.79 19.95
CA GLU A 213 0.71 12.36 21.23
C GLU A 213 -0.36 13.15 21.97
N MET A 214 -1.34 13.71 21.25
CA MET A 214 -2.32 14.65 21.80
C MET A 214 -3.75 14.17 21.52
N THR A 215 -4.70 14.61 22.36
CA THR A 215 -6.12 14.38 22.11
C THR A 215 -6.66 15.23 20.96
N LYS A 216 -7.76 14.79 20.31
CA LYS A 216 -8.49 15.58 19.30
C LYS A 216 -8.85 16.98 19.81
N ARG A 217 -9.22 17.08 21.09
CA ARG A 217 -9.55 18.38 21.73
C ARG A 217 -8.34 19.29 21.82
N GLU A 218 -7.18 18.77 22.18
CA GLU A 218 -5.96 19.58 22.23
C GLU A 218 -5.52 20.04 20.85
N MET A 219 -5.68 19.17 19.85
CA MET A 219 -5.45 19.51 18.45
C MET A 219 -6.40 20.64 17.99
N LEU A 220 -7.71 20.49 18.21
CA LEU A 220 -8.71 21.54 17.92
C LEU A 220 -8.35 22.86 18.59
N ASN A 221 -7.96 22.84 19.88
CA ASN A 221 -7.53 24.05 20.59
C ASN A 221 -6.32 24.72 19.93
N ARG A 222 -5.40 23.97 19.32
CA ARG A 222 -4.26 24.55 18.58
C ARG A 222 -4.70 25.21 17.28
N PHE A 223 -5.61 24.59 16.52
CA PHE A 223 -6.18 25.21 15.33
C PHE A 223 -6.92 26.50 15.66
N ILE A 224 -7.78 26.49 16.69
CA ILE A 224 -8.51 27.68 17.16
C ILE A 224 -7.54 28.74 17.68
N SER A 225 -6.52 28.36 18.45
CA SER A 225 -5.49 29.29 18.96
C SER A 225 -4.76 29.99 17.80
N ARG A 226 -4.40 29.25 16.74
CA ARG A 226 -3.80 29.80 15.53
C ARG A 226 -4.75 30.81 14.82
N ASP A 227 -6.03 30.47 14.70
CA ASP A 227 -7.02 31.26 13.94
C ASP A 227 -7.42 32.53 14.70
N THR A 228 -7.47 32.49 16.06
CA THR A 228 -8.00 33.53 16.90
C THR A 228 -6.95 34.33 17.68
N GLY A 229 -5.73 33.81 17.81
CA GLY A 229 -4.68 34.36 18.68
C GLY A 229 -4.92 34.10 20.18
N VAL A 230 -6.01 33.42 20.57
CA VAL A 230 -6.26 33.05 21.98
C VAL A 230 -5.34 31.87 22.36
N PRO A 231 -4.55 31.97 23.44
CA PRO A 231 -3.65 30.91 23.84
C PRO A 231 -4.37 29.57 24.07
N SER A 232 -3.80 28.47 23.58
CA SER A 232 -4.38 27.13 23.72
C SER A 232 -4.55 26.69 25.18
N THR A 233 -3.73 27.22 26.11
CA THR A 233 -3.86 27.01 27.55
C THR A 233 -5.16 27.62 28.12
N VAL A 234 -5.58 28.75 27.60
CA VAL A 234 -6.85 29.38 27.98
C VAL A 234 -8.03 28.61 27.44
N LEU A 235 -7.93 28.09 26.18
CA LEU A 235 -8.95 27.23 25.58
C LEU A 235 -9.07 25.90 26.33
N ARG A 236 -7.95 25.32 26.80
CA ARG A 236 -7.93 24.13 27.65
C ARG A 236 -8.67 24.32 28.95
N ALA A 237 -8.56 25.52 29.59
CA ALA A 237 -9.29 25.90 30.80
C ALA A 237 -10.76 26.25 30.52
N ASN A 238 -11.36 25.75 29.43
CA ASN A 238 -12.75 26.04 29.01
C ASN A 238 -13.05 27.55 28.83
N ALA A 239 -12.05 28.27 28.38
CA ALA A 239 -12.15 29.72 28.15
C ALA A 239 -12.63 30.54 29.37
N ASN A 240 -12.34 30.04 30.58
CA ASN A 240 -12.61 30.79 31.81
C ASN A 240 -11.87 32.14 31.81
N GLY A 241 -12.57 33.21 32.16
CA GLY A 241 -12.00 34.56 32.18
C GLY A 241 -11.89 35.26 30.82
N LEU A 242 -12.29 34.62 29.71
CA LEU A 242 -12.33 35.30 28.41
C LEU A 242 -13.39 36.38 28.36
N LYS A 243 -13.03 37.55 27.82
CA LYS A 243 -13.97 38.63 27.53
C LYS A 243 -15.05 38.16 26.53
N PRO A 244 -16.28 38.69 26.61
CA PRO A 244 -17.38 38.26 25.71
C PRO A 244 -17.03 38.32 24.23
N VAL A 245 -16.30 39.33 23.78
CA VAL A 245 -15.84 39.48 22.39
C VAL A 245 -14.93 38.32 21.96
N LEU A 246 -13.96 37.93 22.81
CA LEU A 246 -13.07 36.83 22.51
C LEU A 246 -13.81 35.47 22.51
N LYS A 247 -14.82 35.32 23.40
CA LYS A 247 -15.69 34.13 23.37
C LYS A 247 -16.44 34.01 22.04
N GLN A 248 -16.93 35.16 21.50
CA GLN A 248 -17.60 35.16 20.21
C GLN A 248 -16.64 34.76 19.05
N ILE A 249 -15.43 35.31 19.06
CA ILE A 249 -14.40 34.96 18.05
C ILE A 249 -14.06 33.47 18.11
N VAL A 250 -13.89 32.91 19.32
CA VAL A 250 -13.62 31.47 19.50
C VAL A 250 -14.77 30.61 19.00
N LYS A 251 -16.03 31.01 19.25
CA LYS A 251 -17.21 30.30 18.73
C LYS A 251 -17.22 30.29 17.19
N GLN A 252 -17.04 31.44 16.56
CA GLN A 252 -16.99 31.56 15.10
C GLN A 252 -15.86 30.71 14.49
N SER A 253 -14.69 30.71 15.13
CA SER A 253 -13.58 29.85 14.70
C SER A 253 -13.92 28.36 14.85
N SER A 254 -14.59 27.97 15.94
CA SER A 254 -15.04 26.59 16.14
C SER A 254 -16.04 26.15 15.04
N GLU A 255 -17.04 26.97 14.75
CA GLU A 255 -18.00 26.71 13.68
C GLU A 255 -17.34 26.65 12.31
N LYS A 256 -16.29 27.45 12.08
CA LYS A 256 -15.46 27.35 10.86
C LYS A 256 -14.74 26.01 10.79
N MET A 257 -14.13 25.54 11.90
CA MET A 257 -13.44 24.24 11.94
C MET A 257 -14.38 23.06 11.64
N GLU A 258 -15.64 23.11 12.12
CA GLU A 258 -16.66 22.09 11.84
C GLU A 258 -16.98 21.94 10.32
N ARG A 259 -16.80 23.02 9.57
CA ARG A 259 -17.07 23.04 8.12
C ARG A 259 -15.85 22.71 7.27
N MET A 260 -14.68 22.57 7.86
CA MET A 260 -13.45 22.24 7.16
C MET A 260 -13.36 20.73 6.93
N ASN A 261 -12.80 20.33 5.82
CA ASN A 261 -12.49 18.93 5.52
C ASN A 261 -11.24 18.48 6.31
N LEU A 262 -11.35 18.50 7.65
CA LEU A 262 -10.31 18.12 8.58
C LEU A 262 -10.80 17.01 9.49
N ALA A 263 -10.19 15.83 9.40
CA ALA A 263 -10.40 14.73 10.33
C ALA A 263 -9.19 14.58 11.26
N ALA A 264 -9.43 14.36 12.55
CA ALA A 264 -8.36 14.14 13.54
C ALA A 264 -8.54 12.78 14.22
N TYR A 265 -7.45 11.99 14.32
CA TYR A 265 -7.44 10.64 14.87
C TYR A 265 -6.47 10.56 16.04
N ASP A 266 -6.96 10.33 17.26
CA ASP A 266 -6.15 10.20 18.48
C ASP A 266 -6.12 8.78 19.06
N GLN A 267 -6.90 7.85 18.47
CA GLN A 267 -6.98 6.45 18.90
C GLN A 267 -6.32 5.46 17.91
N THR A 268 -6.01 5.91 16.71
CA THR A 268 -5.47 5.08 15.62
C THR A 268 -3.94 4.98 15.77
N LYS A 269 -3.44 3.87 16.34
CA LYS A 269 -2.03 3.74 16.74
C LYS A 269 -1.22 2.75 15.90
N THR A 270 -1.88 1.79 15.22
CA THR A 270 -1.19 0.83 14.36
C THR A 270 -1.04 1.36 12.95
N LEU A 271 0.06 0.98 12.28
CA LEU A 271 0.28 1.34 10.89
C LEU A 271 -0.84 0.84 9.97
N ALA A 272 -1.36 -0.37 10.21
CA ALA A 272 -2.47 -0.93 9.44
C ALA A 272 -3.75 -0.08 9.53
N GLN A 273 -4.09 0.40 10.75
CA GLN A 273 -5.24 1.29 10.93
C GLN A 273 -5.05 2.64 10.21
N ILE A 274 -3.84 3.23 10.31
CA ILE A 274 -3.49 4.47 9.62
C ILE A 274 -3.61 4.26 8.10
N ALA A 275 -3.03 3.19 7.57
CA ALA A 275 -3.06 2.85 6.16
C ALA A 275 -4.48 2.66 5.64
N SER A 276 -5.35 1.99 6.39
CA SER A 276 -6.76 1.80 6.03
C SER A 276 -7.50 3.12 5.85
N VAL A 277 -7.32 4.07 6.80
CA VAL A 277 -7.94 5.39 6.72
C VAL A 277 -7.40 6.19 5.54
N ILE A 278 -6.06 6.20 5.36
CA ILE A 278 -5.42 6.93 4.25
C ILE A 278 -5.91 6.41 2.90
N ARG A 279 -5.90 5.09 2.67
CA ARG A 279 -6.36 4.49 1.40
C ARG A 279 -7.82 4.78 1.13
N GLN A 280 -8.68 4.69 2.15
CA GLN A 280 -10.10 5.01 2.00
C GLN A 280 -10.28 6.45 1.49
N HIS A 281 -9.73 7.44 2.19
CA HIS A 281 -9.94 8.84 1.82
C HIS A 281 -9.17 9.26 0.57
N ALA A 282 -7.99 8.68 0.33
CA ALA A 282 -7.24 8.92 -0.91
C ALA A 282 -7.98 8.40 -2.14
N SER A 283 -8.65 7.24 -2.06
CA SER A 283 -9.44 6.69 -3.17
C SER A 283 -10.66 7.53 -3.55
N GLU A 284 -11.20 8.30 -2.61
CA GLU A 284 -12.35 9.20 -2.82
C GLU A 284 -11.90 10.59 -3.31
N ALA A 285 -10.64 10.95 -3.11
CA ALA A 285 -10.09 12.27 -3.40
C ALA A 285 -9.60 12.36 -4.86
N LYS A 286 -9.67 13.57 -5.42
CA LYS A 286 -9.01 13.87 -6.69
C LYS A 286 -7.55 14.24 -6.46
N GLN A 287 -6.78 14.25 -7.54
CA GLN A 287 -5.38 14.66 -7.51
C GLN A 287 -5.22 16.02 -6.80
N ASN A 288 -4.29 16.10 -5.85
CA ASN A 288 -4.00 17.27 -5.02
C ASN A 288 -5.16 17.73 -4.08
N GLU A 289 -6.14 16.87 -3.80
CA GLU A 289 -7.24 17.18 -2.88
C GLU A 289 -7.15 16.40 -1.54
N TYR A 290 -6.07 15.64 -1.31
CA TYR A 290 -5.87 14.86 -0.07
C TYR A 290 -4.45 14.96 0.47
N ILE A 291 -4.31 15.03 1.79
CA ILE A 291 -3.03 14.94 2.50
C ILE A 291 -3.21 14.36 3.91
N ALA A 292 -2.30 13.49 4.33
CA ALA A 292 -2.25 12.94 5.68
C ALA A 292 -1.07 13.52 6.48
N PHE A 293 -1.31 13.86 7.74
CA PHE A 293 -0.31 14.25 8.74
C PHE A 293 -0.23 13.20 9.83
N ILE A 294 0.98 12.78 10.21
CA ILE A 294 1.21 11.82 11.30
C ILE A 294 2.14 12.46 12.32
N ASP A 295 1.61 12.81 13.49
CA ASP A 295 2.33 13.48 14.56
C ASP A 295 2.30 12.63 15.86
N TYR A 296 3.33 11.80 16.08
CA TYR A 296 4.53 11.57 15.28
C TYR A 296 4.76 10.06 15.08
N ILE A 297 5.48 9.69 14.05
CA ILE A 297 5.75 8.28 13.67
C ILE A 297 6.37 7.44 14.79
N GLY A 298 7.03 8.09 15.76
CA GLY A 298 7.57 7.44 16.95
C GLY A 298 6.52 6.80 17.88
N LEU A 299 5.23 7.04 17.71
CA LEU A 299 4.14 6.40 18.47
C LEU A 299 3.35 5.38 17.65
N VAL A 300 3.62 5.27 16.35
CA VAL A 300 3.03 4.23 15.50
C VAL A 300 3.61 2.87 15.86
N THR A 301 2.76 1.85 15.97
CA THR A 301 3.17 0.48 16.23
C THR A 301 3.08 -0.39 14.99
N VAL A 302 4.08 -1.27 14.81
CA VAL A 302 4.11 -2.30 13.78
C VAL A 302 4.42 -3.62 14.45
N PRO A 303 3.52 -4.63 14.38
CA PRO A 303 3.79 -5.95 14.92
C PRO A 303 5.01 -6.61 14.27
N GLY A 304 5.62 -7.59 14.97
CA GLY A 304 6.71 -8.39 14.42
C GLY A 304 8.12 -7.80 14.59
N PHE A 305 8.28 -6.52 14.90
CA PHE A 305 9.59 -5.89 15.08
C PHE A 305 9.87 -5.57 16.55
N LYS A 306 10.93 -6.14 17.12
CA LYS A 306 11.36 -5.87 18.51
C LYS A 306 12.10 -4.53 18.65
N GLU A 307 12.97 -4.23 17.68
CA GLU A 307 13.84 -3.06 17.71
C GLU A 307 13.14 -1.82 17.15
N ARG A 308 13.14 -0.73 17.92
CA ARG A 308 12.41 0.50 17.53
C ARG A 308 12.86 1.11 16.21
N TYR A 309 14.15 1.06 15.91
CA TYR A 309 14.67 1.60 14.64
C TYR A 309 14.19 0.79 13.43
N LEU A 310 14.02 -0.54 13.56
CA LEU A 310 13.43 -1.38 12.51
C LEU A 310 11.96 -1.07 12.29
N GLN A 311 11.20 -0.83 13.37
CA GLN A 311 9.80 -0.38 13.27
C GLN A 311 9.70 0.94 12.50
N VAL A 312 10.54 1.93 12.83
CA VAL A 312 10.53 3.23 12.13
C VAL A 312 10.94 3.07 10.67
N GLY A 313 11.91 2.21 10.37
CA GLY A 313 12.29 1.86 9.00
C GLY A 313 11.13 1.31 8.21
N GLU A 314 10.40 0.33 8.76
CA GLU A 314 9.24 -0.29 8.12
C GLU A 314 8.08 0.70 7.97
N ILE A 315 7.81 1.52 8.99
CA ILE A 315 6.79 2.58 8.91
C ILE A 315 7.09 3.53 7.74
N THR A 316 8.32 4.04 7.65
CA THR A 316 8.69 4.98 6.59
C THR A 316 8.65 4.33 5.21
N ARG A 317 9.06 3.06 5.09
CA ARG A 317 8.95 2.29 3.85
C ARG A 317 7.49 2.17 3.40
N GLN A 318 6.60 1.71 4.28
CA GLN A 318 5.18 1.53 3.94
C GLN A 318 4.47 2.85 3.67
N LEU A 319 4.78 3.93 4.42
CA LEU A 319 4.23 5.26 4.14
C LEU A 319 4.67 5.78 2.76
N LYS A 320 5.91 5.48 2.34
CA LYS A 320 6.38 5.85 1.00
C LYS A 320 5.69 5.05 -0.10
N VAL A 321 5.46 3.75 0.11
CA VAL A 321 4.68 2.91 -0.82
C VAL A 321 3.27 3.49 -0.97
N MET A 322 2.56 3.72 0.14
CA MET A 322 1.22 4.33 0.09
C MET A 322 1.17 5.70 -0.57
N ALA A 323 2.23 6.51 -0.44
CA ALA A 323 2.27 7.80 -1.12
C ALA A 323 2.42 7.66 -2.64
N ASN A 324 2.95 6.56 -3.14
CA ASN A 324 3.11 6.28 -4.57
C ASN A 324 1.87 5.58 -5.17
N GLU A 325 1.06 4.87 -4.36
CA GLU A 325 -0.26 4.33 -4.73
C GLU A 325 -1.25 5.49 -5.07
#